data_e26dfb43ce70f66c5e11877a415ab9cf
#
_entry.id   e26dfb43ce70f66c5e11877a415ab9cf
#
_cell.length_a   1.000
_cell.length_b   1.000
_cell.length_c   1.000
_cell.angle_alpha   90.00
_cell.angle_beta   90.00
_cell.angle_gamma   90.00
#
_symmetry.space_group_name_H-M   'P 1'
#
loop_
_entity.id
_entity.type
_entity.pdbx_description
1 polymer ?
#
loop_
_entity_poly.entity_id
_entity_poly.type
_entity_poly.pdbx_seq_one_letter_code
_entity_poly.pdbx_strand_id
1 'polypeptide(L)'
;IFKPDVVVSDFEFYANMLSHILHIPLVSVDNMHVLTEAKYSVPKRYMKDRIFAEAVVHAFIQNANKTLIYSYFYPPLKDDSGDVQYIQPLVREEISSLKPEIKDHILVYQTSDSNHELIELLKKNKNREFIIYGFHKDEEDENLIFRSFSEEVLFNDLKDARCVITNGGFSFI
;
A
#
# COMPACT_ATOMS: atom_id res chain seq x y z
N ILE A 1 25.13 -6.24 -22.89
CA ILE A 1 23.69 -6.03 -22.91
C ILE A 1 23.09 -6.86 -21.80
N PHE A 2 22.31 -6.26 -20.92
CA PHE A 2 21.58 -6.96 -19.85
C PHE A 2 20.51 -7.87 -20.49
N LYS A 3 20.51 -9.14 -20.10
CA LYS A 3 19.54 -10.14 -20.56
C LYS A 3 18.97 -10.84 -19.33
N PRO A 4 17.83 -10.41 -18.81
CA PRO A 4 17.22 -11.06 -17.65
C PRO A 4 16.58 -12.39 -18.05
N ASP A 5 16.65 -13.38 -17.16
CA ASP A 5 15.99 -14.68 -17.31
C ASP A 5 14.52 -14.63 -16.83
N VAL A 6 14.19 -13.65 -15.99
CA VAL A 6 12.85 -13.43 -15.45
C VAL A 6 12.63 -11.93 -15.17
N VAL A 7 11.41 -11.49 -15.33
CA VAL A 7 10.95 -10.16 -14.94
C VAL A 7 10.07 -10.31 -13.70
N VAL A 8 10.33 -9.53 -12.66
CA VAL A 8 9.43 -9.38 -11.50
C VAL A 8 8.84 -7.98 -11.56
N SER A 9 7.52 -7.89 -11.49
CA SER A 9 6.78 -6.64 -11.63
C SER A 9 5.83 -6.43 -10.46
N ASP A 10 5.85 -5.25 -9.86
CA ASP A 10 4.85 -4.77 -8.93
C ASP A 10 3.90 -3.82 -9.67
N PHE A 11 2.89 -4.40 -10.32
CA PHE A 11 1.83 -3.72 -11.05
C PHE A 11 2.33 -2.66 -12.05
N GLU A 12 3.39 -2.97 -12.82
CA GLU A 12 4.04 -2.04 -13.74
C GLU A 12 3.81 -2.44 -15.21
N PHE A 13 3.13 -1.55 -15.96
CA PHE A 13 2.71 -1.79 -17.34
C PHE A 13 3.88 -2.08 -18.30
N TYR A 14 4.95 -1.27 -18.25
CA TYR A 14 6.05 -1.41 -19.20
C TYR A 14 6.85 -2.69 -18.96
N ALA A 15 7.03 -3.12 -17.71
CA ALA A 15 7.66 -4.38 -17.39
C ALA A 15 6.88 -5.57 -17.97
N ASN A 16 5.54 -5.54 -17.85
CA ASN A 16 4.65 -6.52 -18.47
C ASN A 16 4.79 -6.51 -20.00
N MET A 17 4.65 -5.36 -20.63
CA MET A 17 4.73 -5.22 -22.08
C MET A 17 6.08 -5.73 -22.62
N LEU A 18 7.20 -5.34 -22.00
CA LEU A 18 8.53 -5.75 -22.43
C LEU A 18 8.77 -7.24 -22.23
N SER A 19 8.30 -7.84 -21.15
CA SER A 19 8.41 -9.29 -20.92
C SER A 19 7.75 -10.08 -22.04
N HIS A 20 6.57 -9.66 -22.50
CA HIS A 20 5.87 -10.28 -23.62
C HIS A 20 6.61 -10.10 -24.96
N ILE A 21 7.06 -8.88 -25.26
CA ILE A 21 7.79 -8.60 -26.52
C ILE A 21 9.09 -9.39 -26.57
N LEU A 22 9.80 -9.51 -25.46
CA LEU A 22 11.10 -10.18 -25.39
C LEU A 22 10.99 -11.68 -25.04
N HIS A 23 9.79 -12.20 -24.83
CA HIS A 23 9.51 -13.58 -24.44
C HIS A 23 10.25 -14.00 -23.15
N ILE A 24 10.28 -13.11 -22.18
CA ILE A 24 10.89 -13.33 -20.87
C ILE A 24 9.78 -13.69 -19.87
N PRO A 25 9.93 -14.74 -19.06
CA PRO A 25 8.95 -15.10 -18.04
C PRO A 25 8.66 -13.93 -17.09
N LEU A 26 7.38 -13.72 -16.76
CA LEU A 26 6.89 -12.66 -15.87
C LEU A 26 6.35 -13.23 -14.56
N VAL A 27 6.82 -12.72 -13.45
CA VAL A 27 6.22 -12.91 -12.12
C VAL A 27 5.62 -11.58 -11.67
N SER A 28 4.30 -11.54 -11.51
CA SER A 28 3.61 -10.39 -10.91
C SER A 28 3.58 -10.53 -9.39
N VAL A 29 3.96 -9.49 -8.67
CA VAL A 29 3.96 -9.43 -7.20
C VAL A 29 3.22 -8.16 -6.81
N ASP A 30 1.93 -8.24 -6.55
CA ASP A 30 1.09 -7.07 -6.26
C ASP A 30 -0.15 -7.47 -5.45
N ASN A 31 -0.93 -6.49 -5.00
CA ASN A 31 -2.21 -6.75 -4.37
C ASN A 31 -3.42 -6.54 -5.30
N MET A 32 -3.22 -5.96 -6.47
CA MET A 32 -4.31 -5.60 -7.37
C MET A 32 -4.98 -6.82 -7.99
N HIS A 33 -4.24 -7.91 -8.17
CA HIS A 33 -4.78 -9.17 -8.69
C HIS A 33 -5.79 -9.84 -7.75
N VAL A 34 -5.96 -9.40 -6.50
CA VAL A 34 -7.09 -9.86 -5.69
C VAL A 34 -8.44 -9.54 -6.38
N LEU A 35 -8.50 -8.46 -7.16
CA LEU A 35 -9.70 -8.06 -7.89
C LEU A 35 -10.04 -9.02 -9.04
N THR A 36 -9.04 -9.55 -9.73
CA THR A 36 -9.23 -10.42 -10.90
C THR A 36 -9.19 -11.89 -10.54
N GLU A 37 -8.37 -12.30 -9.57
CA GLU A 37 -8.10 -13.72 -9.28
C GLU A 37 -8.91 -14.28 -8.11
N ALA A 38 -9.47 -13.43 -7.24
CA ALA A 38 -10.23 -13.90 -6.09
C ALA A 38 -11.75 -13.99 -6.34
N LYS A 39 -12.40 -14.90 -5.62
CA LYS A 39 -13.87 -15.04 -5.55
C LYS A 39 -14.38 -14.12 -4.44
N TYR A 40 -15.01 -13.03 -4.80
CA TYR A 40 -15.64 -12.11 -3.86
C TYR A 40 -16.91 -11.49 -4.46
N SER A 41 -17.75 -10.94 -3.61
CA SER A 41 -18.96 -10.25 -4.02
C SER A 41 -18.93 -8.80 -3.58
N VAL A 42 -19.45 -7.91 -4.40
CA VAL A 42 -19.63 -6.50 -4.07
C VAL A 42 -21.11 -6.11 -4.13
N PRO A 43 -21.55 -5.17 -3.29
CA PRO A 43 -22.91 -4.62 -3.41
C PRO A 43 -23.18 -4.07 -4.82
N LYS A 44 -24.42 -4.19 -5.29
CA LYS A 44 -24.81 -3.77 -6.66
C LYS A 44 -24.40 -2.33 -6.99
N ARG A 45 -24.41 -1.43 -6.01
CA ARG A 45 -24.02 -0.02 -6.18
C ARG A 45 -22.57 0.16 -6.64
N TYR A 46 -21.68 -0.78 -6.33
CA TYR A 46 -20.25 -0.73 -6.69
C TYR A 46 -19.89 -1.60 -7.90
N MET A 47 -20.88 -2.18 -8.58
CA MET A 47 -20.60 -3.10 -9.71
C MET A 47 -19.87 -2.41 -10.86
N LYS A 48 -20.19 -1.14 -11.15
CA LYS A 48 -19.49 -0.36 -12.19
C LYS A 48 -18.03 -0.12 -11.84
N ASP A 49 -17.79 0.26 -10.60
CA ASP A 49 -16.44 0.53 -10.09
C ASP A 49 -15.60 -0.75 -10.13
N ARG A 50 -16.19 -1.87 -9.74
CA ARG A 50 -15.56 -3.18 -9.84
C ARG A 50 -15.16 -3.52 -11.29
N ILE A 51 -16.08 -3.43 -12.24
CA ILE A 51 -15.81 -3.73 -13.65
C ILE A 51 -14.68 -2.85 -14.19
N PHE A 52 -14.70 -1.56 -13.84
CA PHE A 52 -13.65 -0.63 -14.23
C PHE A 52 -12.30 -1.01 -13.62
N ALA A 53 -12.26 -1.31 -12.32
CA ALA A 53 -11.03 -1.72 -11.64
C ALA A 53 -10.46 -3.04 -12.20
N GLU A 54 -11.30 -4.06 -12.43
CA GLU A 54 -10.87 -5.32 -13.07
C GLU A 54 -10.31 -5.06 -14.48
N ALA A 55 -10.96 -4.17 -15.28
CA ALA A 55 -10.48 -3.81 -16.61
C ALA A 55 -9.09 -3.11 -16.56
N VAL A 56 -8.85 -2.27 -15.57
CA VAL A 56 -7.53 -1.64 -15.37
C VAL A 56 -6.48 -2.70 -15.03
N VAL A 57 -6.77 -3.62 -14.12
CA VAL A 57 -5.82 -4.70 -13.77
C VAL A 57 -5.47 -5.53 -15.01
N HIS A 58 -6.46 -5.95 -15.79
CA HIS A 58 -6.22 -6.70 -17.03
C HIS A 58 -5.45 -5.89 -18.10
N ALA A 59 -5.62 -4.56 -18.13
CA ALA A 59 -4.87 -3.72 -19.06
C ALA A 59 -3.39 -3.55 -18.67
N PHE A 60 -3.11 -3.56 -17.39
CA PHE A 60 -1.75 -3.35 -16.88
C PHE A 60 -0.91 -4.62 -16.86
N ILE A 61 -1.46 -5.71 -16.39
CA ILE A 61 -0.74 -6.99 -16.30
C ILE A 61 -1.56 -8.08 -16.99
N GLN A 62 -0.99 -8.64 -18.05
CA GLN A 62 -1.59 -9.72 -18.82
C GLN A 62 -0.70 -10.96 -18.78
N ASN A 63 -1.33 -12.12 -18.57
CA ASN A 63 -0.67 -13.41 -18.75
C ASN A 63 0.68 -13.56 -18.02
N ALA A 64 0.76 -13.13 -16.75
CA ALA A 64 1.92 -13.44 -15.93
C ALA A 64 2.08 -14.97 -15.80
N ASN A 65 3.32 -15.46 -15.85
CA ASN A 65 3.60 -16.88 -15.65
C ASN A 65 3.35 -17.30 -14.21
N LYS A 66 3.48 -16.36 -13.27
CA LYS A 66 3.12 -16.53 -11.88
C LYS A 66 2.64 -15.22 -11.28
N THR A 67 1.59 -15.29 -10.45
CA THR A 67 1.05 -14.13 -9.73
C THR A 67 1.10 -14.39 -8.23
N LEU A 68 1.84 -13.55 -7.53
CA LEU A 68 1.97 -13.58 -6.08
C LEU A 68 1.20 -12.37 -5.50
N ILE A 69 0.08 -12.64 -4.86
CA ILE A 69 -0.80 -11.60 -4.32
C ILE A 69 -0.46 -11.39 -2.85
N TYR A 70 0.17 -10.25 -2.52
CA TYR A 70 0.32 -9.91 -1.10
C TYR A 70 -0.96 -9.30 -0.55
N SER A 71 -1.47 -9.87 0.54
CA SER A 71 -2.76 -9.47 1.09
C SER A 71 -2.83 -9.69 2.60
N TYR A 72 -3.66 -8.88 3.28
CA TYR A 72 -4.04 -9.05 4.69
C TYR A 72 -5.28 -9.97 4.84
N PHE A 73 -5.95 -10.32 3.76
CA PHE A 73 -7.10 -11.21 3.72
C PHE A 73 -7.00 -12.14 2.51
N TYR A 74 -7.57 -13.33 2.61
CA TYR A 74 -7.34 -14.42 1.67
C TYR A 74 -8.67 -15.00 1.16
N PRO A 75 -9.45 -14.26 0.35
CA PRO A 75 -10.64 -14.82 -0.27
C PRO A 75 -10.25 -15.99 -1.21
N PRO A 76 -11.12 -16.99 -1.41
CA PRO A 76 -10.80 -18.12 -2.27
C PRO A 76 -10.39 -17.66 -3.67
N LEU A 77 -9.36 -18.25 -4.24
CA LEU A 77 -8.94 -18.01 -5.61
C LEU A 77 -9.92 -18.60 -6.62
N LYS A 78 -9.97 -18.04 -7.83
CA LYS A 78 -10.79 -18.55 -8.94
C LYS A 78 -10.20 -19.82 -9.54
N ASP A 79 -8.87 -19.88 -9.58
CA ASP A 79 -8.10 -20.98 -10.14
C ASP A 79 -7.21 -21.63 -9.07
N ASP A 80 -7.12 -22.96 -9.11
CA ASP A 80 -6.32 -23.80 -8.21
C ASP A 80 -5.07 -24.38 -8.91
N SER A 81 -4.66 -23.84 -10.08
CA SER A 81 -3.48 -24.31 -10.83
C SER A 81 -2.18 -24.20 -10.05
N GLY A 82 -2.13 -23.30 -9.09
CA GLY A 82 -0.93 -22.95 -8.33
C GLY A 82 -0.09 -21.84 -8.97
N ASP A 83 -0.51 -21.31 -10.12
CA ASP A 83 0.15 -20.19 -10.77
C ASP A 83 -0.19 -18.87 -10.08
N VAL A 84 -1.33 -18.81 -9.39
CA VAL A 84 -1.74 -17.70 -8.53
C VAL A 84 -1.67 -18.14 -7.07
N GLN A 85 -0.97 -17.37 -6.25
CA GLN A 85 -0.79 -17.68 -4.83
C GLN A 85 -0.86 -16.41 -3.98
N TYR A 86 -1.42 -16.54 -2.77
CA TYR A 86 -1.29 -15.52 -1.76
C TYR A 86 0.06 -15.60 -1.05
N ILE A 87 0.64 -14.45 -0.79
CA ILE A 87 1.79 -14.27 0.09
C ILE A 87 1.45 -13.27 1.19
N GLN A 88 2.21 -13.29 2.27
CA GLN A 88 2.10 -12.29 3.31
C GLN A 88 2.56 -10.93 2.79
N PRO A 89 2.01 -9.82 3.32
CA PRO A 89 2.52 -8.48 3.01
C PRO A 89 4.01 -8.37 3.29
N LEU A 90 4.71 -7.68 2.39
CA LEU A 90 6.14 -7.46 2.51
C LEU A 90 6.38 -6.35 3.51
N VAL A 91 7.05 -6.66 4.62
CA VAL A 91 7.43 -5.70 5.65
C VAL A 91 8.93 -5.54 5.63
N ARG A 92 9.42 -4.31 5.65
CA ARG A 92 10.87 -4.02 5.72
C ARG A 92 11.45 -4.55 7.03
N GLU A 93 12.68 -5.04 6.98
CA GLU A 93 13.37 -5.59 8.15
C GLU A 93 13.54 -4.53 9.25
N GLU A 94 13.81 -3.28 8.88
CA GLU A 94 13.93 -2.14 9.79
C GLU A 94 12.65 -1.93 10.61
N ILE A 95 11.48 -2.11 10.00
CA ILE A 95 10.19 -1.98 10.70
C ILE A 95 9.90 -3.22 11.53
N SER A 96 10.14 -4.42 11.01
CA SER A 96 9.86 -5.67 11.71
C SER A 96 10.74 -5.87 12.96
N SER A 97 11.89 -5.23 12.99
CA SER A 97 12.82 -5.26 14.13
C SER A 97 12.53 -4.22 15.22
N LEU A 98 11.63 -3.26 14.96
CA LEU A 98 11.26 -2.23 15.93
C LEU A 98 10.61 -2.87 17.17
N LYS A 99 10.99 -2.36 18.34
CA LYS A 99 10.34 -2.69 19.61
C LYS A 99 9.42 -1.54 19.99
N PRO A 100 8.10 -1.70 19.93
CA PRO A 100 7.17 -0.62 20.26
C PRO A 100 7.32 -0.15 21.70
N GLU A 101 7.41 1.17 21.89
CA GLU A 101 7.36 1.85 23.20
C GLU A 101 6.20 2.85 23.16
N ILE A 102 4.98 2.36 23.35
CA ILE A 102 3.75 3.15 23.15
C ILE A 102 3.76 4.39 24.04
N LYS A 103 3.88 5.56 23.43
CA LYS A 103 3.72 6.90 24.01
C LYS A 103 2.33 7.46 23.74
N ASP A 104 2.11 8.72 24.06
CA ASP A 104 0.77 9.32 23.98
C ASP A 104 0.43 9.98 22.64
N HIS A 105 1.41 10.18 21.77
CA HIS A 105 1.16 10.82 20.46
C HIS A 105 0.45 9.90 19.45
N ILE A 106 -0.24 10.51 18.51
CA ILE A 106 -0.90 9.87 17.40
C ILE A 106 -0.14 10.22 16.13
N LEU A 107 0.30 9.20 15.39
CA LEU A 107 0.95 9.40 14.09
C LEU A 107 -0.12 9.56 13.01
N VAL A 108 -0.02 10.61 12.21
CA VAL A 108 -0.90 10.87 11.06
C VAL A 108 -0.06 10.84 9.79
N TYR A 109 -0.33 9.89 8.91
CA TYR A 109 0.36 9.77 7.63
C TYR A 109 -0.60 9.98 6.48
N GLN A 110 -0.37 11.03 5.70
CA GLN A 110 -1.15 11.35 4.49
C GLN A 110 -0.24 11.29 3.27
N THR A 111 -0.78 10.82 2.14
CA THR A 111 -0.05 10.78 0.86
C THR A 111 -0.11 12.10 0.10
N SER A 112 -0.94 13.04 0.56
CA SER A 112 -1.05 14.39 -0.01
C SER A 112 -1.48 15.39 1.06
N ASP A 113 -1.19 16.65 0.83
CA ASP A 113 -1.54 17.79 1.67
C ASP A 113 -2.98 18.30 1.50
N SER A 114 -3.81 17.58 0.74
CA SER A 114 -5.16 18.04 0.35
C SER A 114 -6.23 17.91 1.44
N ASN A 115 -5.99 17.15 2.50
CA ASN A 115 -7.00 16.87 3.52
C ASN A 115 -6.97 17.89 4.68
N HIS A 116 -7.31 19.14 4.36
CA HIS A 116 -7.37 20.22 5.35
C HIS A 116 -8.46 20.02 6.41
N GLU A 117 -9.58 19.37 6.07
CA GLU A 117 -10.66 19.08 7.03
C GLU A 117 -10.19 18.17 8.16
N LEU A 118 -9.33 17.20 7.84
CA LEU A 118 -8.72 16.35 8.86
C LEU A 118 -7.88 17.19 9.82
N ILE A 119 -7.05 18.10 9.33
CA ILE A 119 -6.19 18.96 10.15
C ILE A 119 -7.02 19.80 11.12
N GLU A 120 -8.09 20.43 10.63
CA GLU A 120 -9.01 21.20 11.47
C GLU A 120 -9.70 20.32 12.55
N LEU A 121 -9.99 19.08 12.23
CA LEU A 121 -10.56 18.12 13.19
C LEU A 121 -9.55 17.72 14.28
N LEU A 122 -8.30 17.46 13.88
CA LEU A 122 -7.23 17.11 14.81
C LEU A 122 -6.89 18.26 15.75
N LYS A 123 -6.84 19.48 15.25
CA LYS A 123 -6.58 20.69 16.03
C LYS A 123 -7.60 20.92 17.16
N LYS A 124 -8.84 20.51 16.96
CA LYS A 124 -9.90 20.59 17.99
C LYS A 124 -9.66 19.64 19.16
N ASN A 125 -8.85 18.60 18.99
CA ASN A 125 -8.56 17.59 20.01
C ASN A 125 -7.31 17.96 20.84
N LYS A 126 -7.31 19.08 21.52
CA LYS A 126 -6.16 19.67 22.22
C LYS A 126 -5.53 18.82 23.33
N ASN A 127 -6.21 17.77 23.78
CA ASN A 127 -5.69 16.83 24.78
C ASN A 127 -4.89 15.67 24.16
N ARG A 128 -4.59 15.73 22.87
CA ARG A 128 -3.78 14.75 22.13
C ARG A 128 -2.76 15.48 21.27
N GLU A 129 -1.56 14.93 21.21
CA GLU A 129 -0.52 15.38 20.30
C GLU A 129 -0.57 14.55 19.01
N PHE A 130 -0.45 15.22 17.87
CA PHE A 130 -0.47 14.60 16.55
C PHE A 130 0.84 14.91 15.82
N ILE A 131 1.58 13.87 15.44
CA ILE A 131 2.74 13.99 14.57
C ILE A 131 2.28 13.70 13.13
N ILE A 132 2.44 14.67 12.24
CA ILE A 132 1.77 14.68 10.93
C ILE A 132 2.80 14.70 9.80
N TYR A 133 2.71 13.69 8.91
CA TYR A 133 3.48 13.56 7.69
C TYR A 133 2.61 13.77 6.44
N GLY A 134 3.24 14.20 5.34
CA GLY A 134 2.59 14.37 4.03
C GLY A 134 2.27 15.81 3.65
N PHE A 135 2.55 16.78 4.54
CA PHE A 135 2.34 18.21 4.27
C PHE A 135 3.61 18.97 3.86
N HIS A 136 4.73 18.27 3.71
CA HIS A 136 6.01 18.81 3.24
C HIS A 136 6.50 20.05 4.00
N LYS A 137 6.27 20.10 5.31
CA LYS A 137 6.69 21.20 6.19
C LYS A 137 7.14 20.67 7.54
N ASP A 138 8.00 21.43 8.20
CA ASP A 138 8.42 21.22 9.60
C ASP A 138 7.90 22.43 10.40
N GLU A 139 6.83 22.22 11.18
CA GLU A 139 6.11 23.26 11.88
C GLU A 139 5.39 22.69 13.09
N GLU A 140 5.31 23.45 14.17
CA GLU A 140 4.48 23.16 15.33
C GLU A 140 3.33 24.18 15.41
N ASP A 141 2.10 23.66 15.52
CA ASP A 141 0.90 24.45 15.62
C ASP A 141 -0.01 23.87 16.73
N GLU A 142 0.09 24.41 17.92
CA GLU A 142 -0.60 23.94 19.14
C GLU A 142 -0.30 22.47 19.44
N ASN A 143 -1.24 21.56 19.21
CA ASN A 143 -1.13 20.11 19.41
C ASN A 143 -0.74 19.34 18.14
N LEU A 144 -0.40 20.03 17.06
CA LEU A 144 -0.01 19.48 15.77
C LEU A 144 1.48 19.71 15.54
N ILE A 145 2.21 18.63 15.26
CA ILE A 145 3.63 18.65 14.90
C ILE A 145 3.75 18.13 13.48
N PHE A 146 3.97 19.01 12.52
CA PHE A 146 4.22 18.63 11.13
C PHE A 146 5.70 18.28 10.95
N ARG A 147 5.95 17.19 10.22
CA ARG A 147 7.31 16.75 9.89
C ARG A 147 7.45 16.49 8.40
N SER A 148 8.56 16.95 7.85
CA SER A 148 9.03 16.53 6.54
C SER A 148 9.42 15.05 6.57
N PHE A 149 9.28 14.36 5.43
CA PHE A 149 9.54 12.93 5.36
C PHE A 149 11.03 12.63 5.57
N SER A 150 11.31 11.80 6.56
CA SER A 150 12.57 11.11 6.79
C SER A 150 12.28 9.71 7.30
N GLU A 151 12.82 8.68 6.67
CA GLU A 151 12.54 7.28 7.05
C GLU A 151 12.91 7.01 8.51
N GLU A 152 14.08 7.43 8.95
CA GLU A 152 14.55 7.20 10.31
C GLU A 152 13.65 7.86 11.35
N VAL A 153 13.25 9.11 11.11
CA VAL A 153 12.38 9.86 12.04
C VAL A 153 10.98 9.26 12.04
N LEU A 154 10.45 8.92 10.85
CA LEU A 154 9.14 8.28 10.72
C LEU A 154 9.09 6.93 11.46
N PHE A 155 10.13 6.11 11.36
CA PHE A 155 10.17 4.81 12.05
C PHE A 155 10.22 4.97 13.56
N ASN A 156 10.93 5.98 14.08
CA ASN A 156 10.93 6.28 15.50
C ASN A 156 9.56 6.78 15.98
N ASP A 157 8.93 7.67 15.23
CA ASP A 157 7.60 8.16 15.57
C ASP A 157 6.54 7.05 15.46
N LEU A 158 6.66 6.16 14.49
CA LEU A 158 5.78 5.00 14.32
C LEU A 158 5.94 4.00 15.47
N LYS A 159 7.19 3.72 15.86
CA LYS A 159 7.52 2.82 16.99
C LYS A 159 6.87 3.26 18.27
N ASP A 160 6.87 4.57 18.51
CA ASP A 160 6.43 5.19 19.74
C ASP A 160 4.94 5.61 19.71
N ALA A 161 4.29 5.55 18.56
CA ALA A 161 2.91 6.00 18.38
C ALA A 161 1.90 5.13 19.15
N ARG A 162 0.93 5.80 19.80
CA ARG A 162 -0.24 5.13 20.41
C ARG A 162 -1.15 4.49 19.38
N CYS A 163 -1.36 5.17 18.27
CA CYS A 163 -2.08 4.68 17.11
C CYS A 163 -1.70 5.48 15.86
N VAL A 164 -2.12 4.98 14.70
CA VAL A 164 -1.83 5.60 13.41
C VAL A 164 -3.15 5.94 12.69
N ILE A 165 -3.21 7.14 12.12
CA ILE A 165 -4.26 7.57 11.20
C ILE A 165 -3.65 7.66 9.80
N THR A 166 -4.15 6.90 8.86
CA THR A 166 -3.63 6.86 7.49
C THR A 166 -4.74 6.72 6.46
N ASN A 167 -4.44 7.03 5.20
CA ASN A 167 -5.35 6.80 4.06
C ASN A 167 -5.64 5.32 3.78
N GLY A 168 -4.99 4.40 4.48
CA GLY A 168 -5.18 2.97 4.27
C GLY A 168 -4.52 2.43 3.00
N GLY A 169 -3.47 3.10 2.51
CA GLY A 169 -2.63 2.58 1.42
C GLY A 169 -1.93 1.29 1.84
N PHE A 170 -1.94 0.29 0.98
CA PHE A 170 -1.44 -1.06 1.27
C PHE A 170 0.03 -1.09 1.72
N SER A 171 0.83 -0.13 1.26
CA SER A 171 2.26 -0.02 1.62
C SER A 171 2.51 0.53 3.02
N PHE A 172 1.48 1.03 3.70
CA PHE A 172 1.62 1.67 5.01
C PHE A 172 0.90 0.92 6.14
N ILE A 173 -0.01 0.00 5.81
CA ILE A 173 -0.77 -0.79 6.81
C ILE A 173 0.06 -1.97 7.37
#